data_5decc485325085085feccebf70197173
#
_entry.id   5decc485325085085feccebf70197173
#
_cell.length_a   1.000
_cell.length_b   1.000
_cell.length_c   1.000
_cell.angle_alpha   90.00
_cell.angle_beta   90.00
_cell.angle_gamma   90.00
#
_symmetry.space_group_name_H-M   'P 1'
#
loop_
_entity.id
_entity.type
_entity.pdbx_description
1 polymer ?
#
loop_
_entity_poly.entity_id
_entity_poly.type
_entity_poly.pdbx_seq_one_letter_code
_entity_poly.pdbx_strand_id
1 'polypeptide(L)'
;MLIVNRPCTTCWHLFSNIVFCTDFSEAANHAFRFALNTARQLNAKLYITHAVDITSIQGMTMDQSEIERHAEQMREKIDKLYLSKLDGFANAEVIVREGIPYVEILKVARENEADLIVMAHHSSDLSDDDADIGSTVEQVVLRSACPVASVTRPEAR
;
A
#
# COMPACT_ATOMS: atom_id res chain seq x y z
N MET A 1 7.03 11.98 -2.12
CA MET A 1 8.49 11.73 -2.21
C MET A 1 8.70 10.31 -2.73
N LEU A 2 9.57 10.11 -3.69
CA LEU A 2 9.97 8.79 -4.20
C LEU A 2 11.30 8.40 -3.54
N ILE A 3 11.33 7.28 -2.84
CA ILE A 3 12.55 6.76 -2.20
C ILE A 3 13.02 5.54 -2.99
N VAL A 4 14.22 5.60 -3.55
CA VAL A 4 14.84 4.50 -4.30
C VAL A 4 15.98 3.91 -3.47
N ASN A 5 15.79 2.69 -2.99
CA ASN A 5 16.78 2.02 -2.15
C ASN A 5 17.95 1.40 -2.92
N ARG A 6 17.75 1.10 -4.20
CA ARG A 6 18.80 0.54 -5.06
C ARG A 6 18.71 1.15 -6.45
N PRO A 7 19.83 1.60 -7.05
CA PRO A 7 19.83 1.98 -8.44
C PRO A 7 19.58 0.75 -9.29
N CYS A 8 18.46 0.73 -9.99
CA CYS A 8 18.18 -0.28 -10.99
C CYS A 8 18.97 0.04 -12.26
N THR A 9 19.97 -0.75 -12.60
CA THR A 9 20.78 -0.57 -13.81
C THR A 9 20.07 -0.99 -15.09
N THR A 10 18.86 -1.57 -14.98
CA THR A 10 18.08 -2.13 -16.10
C THR A 10 16.71 -1.47 -16.27
N CYS A 11 16.44 -0.34 -15.65
CA CYS A 11 15.10 0.31 -15.64
C CYS A 11 14.77 1.04 -16.95
N TRP A 12 14.87 0.34 -18.08
CA TRP A 12 14.25 0.77 -19.34
C TRP A 12 12.82 0.25 -19.50
N HIS A 13 12.39 -0.67 -18.63
CA HIS A 13 10.99 -1.08 -18.53
C HIS A 13 10.34 -0.27 -17.40
N LEU A 14 9.51 0.66 -17.80
CA LEU A 14 8.58 1.38 -16.94
C LEU A 14 7.84 0.38 -16.05
N PHE A 15 7.51 0.79 -14.84
CA PHE A 15 6.81 -0.03 -13.84
C PHE A 15 5.70 -0.88 -14.47
N SER A 16 5.83 -2.20 -14.37
CA SER A 16 4.85 -3.16 -14.91
C SER A 16 3.92 -3.69 -13.83
N ASN A 17 4.39 -3.72 -12.58
CA ASN A 17 3.66 -4.20 -11.41
C ASN A 17 3.74 -3.17 -10.29
N ILE A 18 2.61 -2.59 -9.94
CA ILE A 18 2.49 -1.56 -8.90
C ILE A 18 1.69 -2.14 -7.74
N VAL A 19 2.26 -2.11 -6.54
CA VAL A 19 1.57 -2.47 -5.30
C VAL A 19 1.14 -1.20 -4.58
N PHE A 20 -0.15 -1.00 -4.42
CA PHE A 20 -0.73 0.04 -3.59
C PHE A 20 -1.16 -0.54 -2.25
N CYS A 21 -0.69 0.04 -1.16
CA CYS A 21 -1.00 -0.40 0.19
C CYS A 21 -1.95 0.60 0.86
N THR A 22 -3.09 0.10 1.32
CA THR A 22 -4.09 0.93 2.01
C THR A 22 -4.19 0.61 3.49
N ASP A 23 -4.33 1.66 4.29
CA ASP A 23 -4.76 1.63 5.69
C ASP A 23 -6.18 2.20 5.86
N PHE A 24 -6.86 2.44 4.73
CA PHE A 24 -8.18 3.05 4.64
C PHE A 24 -8.29 4.49 5.13
N SER A 25 -7.19 5.17 5.32
CA SER A 25 -7.16 6.58 5.67
C SER A 25 -7.55 7.48 4.50
N GLU A 26 -7.83 8.76 4.78
CA GLU A 26 -8.05 9.75 3.73
C GLU A 26 -6.79 9.94 2.87
N ALA A 27 -5.61 9.91 3.49
CA ALA A 27 -4.33 9.98 2.78
C ALA A 27 -4.15 8.80 1.81
N ALA A 28 -4.64 7.59 2.17
CA ALA A 28 -4.61 6.43 1.28
C ALA A 28 -5.46 6.65 0.03
N ASN A 29 -6.53 7.45 0.07
CA ASN A 29 -7.30 7.80 -1.13
C ASN A 29 -6.49 8.64 -2.13
N HIS A 30 -5.60 9.51 -1.65
CA HIS A 30 -4.69 10.26 -2.52
C HIS A 30 -3.60 9.35 -3.10
N ALA A 31 -3.03 8.47 -2.28
CA ALA A 31 -2.08 7.47 -2.73
C ALA A 31 -2.68 6.52 -3.78
N PHE A 32 -3.94 6.12 -3.60
CA PHE A 32 -4.66 5.30 -4.58
C PHE A 32 -4.79 6.00 -5.94
N ARG A 33 -5.19 7.28 -5.95
CA ARG A 33 -5.29 8.05 -7.21
C ARG A 33 -3.96 8.13 -7.92
N PHE A 34 -2.87 8.34 -7.18
CA PHE A 34 -1.53 8.33 -7.75
C PHE A 34 -1.19 6.96 -8.35
N ALA A 35 -1.40 5.87 -7.59
CA ALA A 35 -1.12 4.51 -8.05
C ALA A 35 -1.95 4.14 -9.29
N LEU A 36 -3.26 4.41 -9.28
CA LEU A 36 -4.16 4.12 -10.40
C LEU A 36 -3.79 4.92 -11.66
N ASN A 37 -3.52 6.21 -11.53
CA ASN A 37 -3.11 7.03 -12.67
C ASN A 37 -1.78 6.56 -13.26
N THR A 38 -0.82 6.22 -12.41
CA THR A 38 0.46 5.66 -12.84
C THR A 38 0.27 4.33 -13.56
N ALA A 39 -0.55 3.42 -12.99
CA ALA A 39 -0.85 2.14 -13.61
C ALA A 39 -1.53 2.30 -14.98
N ARG A 40 -2.48 3.22 -15.12
CA ARG A 40 -3.13 3.53 -16.40
C ARG A 40 -2.15 4.05 -17.43
N GLN A 41 -1.33 5.02 -17.08
CA GLN A 41 -0.36 5.65 -18.00
C GLN A 41 0.69 4.66 -18.50
N LEU A 42 1.10 3.74 -17.64
CA LEU A 42 2.17 2.78 -17.93
C LEU A 42 1.64 1.42 -18.39
N ASN A 43 0.30 1.25 -18.46
CA ASN A 43 -0.35 -0.04 -18.71
C ASN A 43 0.13 -1.15 -17.73
N ALA A 44 0.40 -0.75 -16.49
CA ALA A 44 0.89 -1.63 -15.44
C ALA A 44 -0.24 -2.39 -14.74
N LYS A 45 0.06 -3.51 -14.14
CA LYS A 45 -0.85 -4.21 -13.23
C LYS A 45 -0.85 -3.51 -11.87
N LEU A 46 -2.03 -3.28 -11.30
CA LEU A 46 -2.23 -2.67 -10.00
C LEU A 46 -2.69 -3.70 -8.98
N TYR A 47 -1.88 -3.94 -7.97
CA TYR A 47 -2.25 -4.75 -6.82
C TYR A 47 -2.70 -3.83 -5.68
N ILE A 48 -3.96 -3.95 -5.27
CA ILE A 48 -4.53 -3.21 -4.15
C ILE A 48 -4.43 -4.10 -2.93
N THR A 49 -3.58 -3.75 -1.97
CA THR A 49 -3.33 -4.61 -0.82
C THR A 49 -3.65 -3.95 0.51
N HIS A 50 -4.12 -4.75 1.44
CA HIS A 50 -4.27 -4.42 2.85
C HIS A 50 -3.69 -5.54 3.71
N ALA A 51 -2.94 -5.17 4.73
CA ALA A 51 -2.44 -6.10 5.73
C ALA A 51 -3.23 -5.91 7.03
N VAL A 52 -3.96 -6.95 7.43
CA VAL A 52 -4.66 -7.01 8.71
C VAL A 52 -3.62 -7.24 9.80
N ASP A 53 -3.42 -6.23 10.65
CA ASP A 53 -2.46 -6.30 11.74
C ASP A 53 -2.99 -7.18 12.88
N ILE A 54 -2.48 -8.40 12.95
CA ILE A 54 -2.81 -9.35 14.02
C ILE A 54 -2.03 -9.06 15.32
N THR A 55 -1.01 -8.19 15.30
CA THR A 55 -0.20 -7.88 16.47
C THR A 55 -0.84 -6.83 17.37
N SER A 56 -1.64 -5.95 16.80
CA SER A 56 -2.39 -4.91 17.54
C SER A 56 -3.56 -5.47 18.36
N ILE A 57 -3.91 -6.73 18.12
CA ILE A 57 -5.01 -7.45 18.81
C ILE A 57 -4.45 -8.18 20.06
N GLN A 58 -3.40 -7.65 20.68
CA GLN A 58 -2.81 -8.23 21.90
C GLN A 58 -3.83 -8.20 23.04
N GLY A 59 -4.35 -9.39 23.36
CA GLY A 59 -5.29 -9.62 24.47
C GLY A 59 -6.57 -10.38 24.09
N MET A 60 -6.89 -10.52 22.81
CA MET A 60 -7.94 -11.42 22.31
C MET A 60 -7.30 -12.53 21.48
N THR A 61 -7.44 -13.75 21.91
CA THR A 61 -7.19 -14.91 21.05
C THR A 61 -8.32 -14.95 20.02
N MET A 62 -8.17 -14.27 18.89
CA MET A 62 -9.08 -14.47 17.77
C MET A 62 -8.89 -15.88 17.25
N ASP A 63 -9.99 -16.59 17.07
CA ASP A 63 -9.94 -17.87 16.38
C ASP A 63 -9.77 -17.66 14.86
N GLN A 64 -9.41 -18.72 14.16
CA GLN A 64 -9.18 -18.66 12.71
C GLN A 64 -10.41 -18.13 11.95
N SER A 65 -11.61 -18.43 12.41
CA SER A 65 -12.86 -18.00 11.75
C SER A 65 -13.10 -16.49 11.90
N GLU A 66 -12.68 -15.91 13.02
CA GLU A 66 -12.76 -14.46 13.25
C GLU A 66 -11.77 -13.70 12.37
N ILE A 67 -10.58 -14.24 12.20
CA ILE A 67 -9.55 -13.66 11.32
C ILE A 67 -10.03 -13.68 9.86
N GLU A 68 -10.55 -14.82 9.38
CA GLU A 68 -11.09 -14.96 8.03
C GLU A 68 -12.26 -14.01 7.76
N ARG A 69 -13.16 -13.89 8.72
CA ARG A 69 -14.29 -12.94 8.63
C ARG A 69 -13.79 -11.49 8.56
N HIS A 70 -12.78 -11.15 9.35
CA HIS A 70 -12.21 -9.82 9.33
C HIS A 70 -11.52 -9.52 7.98
N ALA A 71 -10.76 -10.47 7.46
CA ALA A 71 -10.14 -10.34 6.14
C ALA A 71 -11.18 -10.15 5.03
N GLU A 72 -12.32 -10.86 5.09
CA GLU A 72 -13.41 -10.69 4.13
C GLU A 72 -14.06 -9.31 4.23
N GLN A 73 -14.29 -8.80 5.44
CA GLN A 73 -14.77 -7.42 5.64
C GLN A 73 -13.80 -6.39 5.03
N MET A 74 -12.48 -6.64 5.11
CA MET A 74 -11.49 -5.74 4.51
C MET A 74 -11.53 -5.81 2.97
N ARG A 75 -11.77 -7.00 2.38
CA ARG A 75 -12.00 -7.14 0.94
C ARG A 75 -13.21 -6.35 0.48
N GLU A 76 -14.35 -6.53 1.14
CA GLU A 76 -15.57 -5.76 0.84
C GLU A 76 -15.34 -4.24 0.95
N LYS A 77 -14.54 -3.82 1.92
CA LYS A 77 -14.19 -2.40 2.10
C LYS A 77 -13.33 -1.89 0.95
N ILE A 78 -12.37 -2.71 0.48
CA ILE A 78 -11.55 -2.39 -0.70
C ILE A 78 -12.45 -2.26 -1.94
N ASP A 79 -13.38 -3.19 -2.14
CA ASP A 79 -14.30 -3.18 -3.27
C ASP A 79 -15.11 -1.87 -3.32
N LYS A 80 -15.68 -1.48 -2.19
CA LYS A 80 -16.47 -0.24 -2.08
C LYS A 80 -15.63 1.02 -2.28
N LEU A 81 -14.42 1.08 -1.73
CA LEU A 81 -13.61 2.30 -1.71
C LEU A 81 -12.74 2.48 -2.94
N TYR A 82 -12.27 1.39 -3.54
CA TYR A 82 -11.26 1.42 -4.59
C TYR A 82 -11.71 0.79 -5.91
N LEU A 83 -12.29 -0.42 -5.90
CA LEU A 83 -12.71 -1.07 -7.15
C LEU A 83 -13.82 -0.28 -7.86
N SER A 84 -14.72 0.34 -7.10
CA SER A 84 -15.75 1.23 -7.67
C SER A 84 -15.18 2.44 -8.42
N LYS A 85 -13.91 2.79 -8.19
CA LYS A 85 -13.24 3.95 -8.79
C LYS A 85 -12.28 3.58 -9.94
N LEU A 86 -12.24 2.30 -10.31
CA LEU A 86 -11.35 1.84 -11.39
C LEU A 86 -11.77 2.33 -12.77
N ASP A 87 -13.03 2.78 -12.96
CA ASP A 87 -13.55 3.38 -14.20
C ASP A 87 -13.08 2.64 -15.47
N GLY A 88 -13.34 1.33 -15.52
CA GLY A 88 -12.98 0.47 -16.66
C GLY A 88 -11.51 -0.01 -16.68
N PHE A 89 -10.71 0.34 -15.69
CA PHE A 89 -9.35 -0.23 -15.56
C PHE A 89 -9.44 -1.68 -15.06
N ALA A 90 -9.25 -2.64 -15.97
CA ALA A 90 -9.44 -4.06 -15.69
C ALA A 90 -8.19 -4.76 -15.11
N ASN A 91 -7.00 -4.14 -15.23
CA ASN A 91 -5.73 -4.77 -14.83
C ASN A 91 -5.42 -4.52 -13.33
N ALA A 92 -6.40 -4.81 -12.46
CA ALA A 92 -6.28 -4.66 -11.02
C ALA A 92 -6.60 -5.96 -10.29
N GLU A 93 -5.92 -6.20 -9.18
CA GLU A 93 -6.11 -7.36 -8.31
C GLU A 93 -6.10 -6.94 -6.84
N VAL A 94 -6.97 -7.53 -6.02
CA VAL A 94 -7.06 -7.27 -4.58
C VAL A 94 -6.38 -8.38 -3.80
N ILE A 95 -5.49 -8.01 -2.90
CA ILE A 95 -4.77 -8.93 -2.02
C ILE A 95 -4.94 -8.48 -0.56
N VAL A 96 -5.60 -9.28 0.26
CA VAL A 96 -5.66 -9.08 1.71
C VAL A 96 -4.81 -10.15 2.38
N ARG A 97 -3.91 -9.73 3.26
CA ARG A 97 -3.02 -10.60 4.04
C ARG A 97 -3.20 -10.32 5.52
N GLU A 98 -2.88 -11.29 6.33
CA GLU A 98 -2.94 -11.23 7.78
C GLU A 98 -1.54 -11.42 8.33
N GLY A 99 -1.12 -10.54 9.24
CA GLY A 99 0.22 -10.61 9.79
C GLY A 99 0.76 -9.24 10.20
N ILE A 100 2.08 -9.16 10.32
CA ILE A 100 2.77 -7.90 10.58
C ILE A 100 2.74 -7.06 9.31
N PRO A 101 2.15 -5.85 9.30
CA PRO A 101 1.85 -5.11 8.08
C PRO A 101 3.03 -4.95 7.12
N TYR A 102 4.18 -4.46 7.58
CA TYR A 102 5.32 -4.28 6.69
C TYR A 102 5.86 -5.60 6.11
N VAL A 103 5.77 -6.69 6.87
CA VAL A 103 6.22 -8.02 6.41
C VAL A 103 5.34 -8.51 5.27
N GLU A 104 4.03 -8.41 5.45
CA GLU A 104 3.06 -8.87 4.45
C GLU A 104 3.11 -8.01 3.18
N ILE A 105 3.28 -6.69 3.31
CA ILE A 105 3.48 -5.79 2.16
C ILE A 105 4.73 -6.19 1.36
N LEU A 106 5.85 -6.45 2.03
CA LEU A 106 7.08 -6.87 1.36
C LEU A 106 6.97 -8.25 0.71
N LYS A 107 6.20 -9.18 1.32
CA LYS A 107 5.89 -10.47 0.69
C LYS A 107 5.06 -10.29 -0.58
N VAL A 108 3.96 -9.51 -0.51
CA VAL A 108 3.12 -9.21 -1.68
C VAL A 108 3.95 -8.58 -2.79
N ALA A 109 4.81 -7.62 -2.47
CA ALA A 109 5.68 -6.98 -3.44
C ALA A 109 6.65 -7.97 -4.10
N ARG A 110 7.22 -8.90 -3.34
CA ARG A 110 8.13 -9.91 -3.86
C ARG A 110 7.42 -10.96 -4.70
N GLU A 111 6.30 -11.50 -4.22
CA GLU A 111 5.51 -12.53 -4.89
C GLU A 111 4.98 -12.06 -6.26
N ASN A 112 4.72 -10.75 -6.37
CA ASN A 112 4.18 -10.14 -7.59
C ASN A 112 5.22 -9.35 -8.39
N GLU A 113 6.51 -9.53 -8.09
CA GLU A 113 7.61 -8.86 -8.80
C GLU A 113 7.38 -7.35 -8.93
N ALA A 114 6.98 -6.70 -7.83
CA ALA A 114 6.61 -5.30 -7.83
C ALA A 114 7.79 -4.39 -8.21
N ASP A 115 7.52 -3.48 -9.12
CA ASP A 115 8.47 -2.44 -9.57
C ASP A 115 8.30 -1.14 -8.80
N LEU A 116 7.15 -0.96 -8.14
CA LEU A 116 6.81 0.20 -7.33
C LEU A 116 5.85 -0.19 -6.21
N ILE A 117 6.14 0.27 -5.00
CA ILE A 117 5.19 0.26 -3.88
C ILE A 117 4.69 1.69 -3.67
N VAL A 118 3.38 1.86 -3.53
CA VAL A 118 2.72 3.14 -3.24
C VAL A 118 2.03 3.05 -1.89
N MET A 119 2.34 3.96 -0.98
CA MET A 119 1.79 4.01 0.36
C MET A 119 1.38 5.44 0.72
N ALA A 120 0.39 5.59 1.57
CA ALA A 120 0.11 6.88 2.18
C ALA A 120 1.11 7.19 3.29
N HIS A 121 1.43 8.46 3.41
CA HIS A 121 2.14 8.98 4.56
C HIS A 121 1.21 9.88 5.37
N HIS A 122 1.12 9.60 6.66
CA HIS A 122 0.48 10.51 7.61
C HIS A 122 1.55 11.47 8.13
N SER A 123 1.45 12.74 7.77
CA SER A 123 2.06 13.78 8.59
C SER A 123 1.15 13.92 9.79
N SER A 124 1.58 13.47 10.96
CA SER A 124 0.99 13.93 12.22
C SER A 124 1.04 15.45 12.24
N ASP A 125 -0.07 16.08 12.63
CA ASP A 125 -0.19 17.53 12.69
C ASP A 125 1.04 18.16 13.34
N LEU A 126 1.55 19.19 12.67
CA LEU A 126 2.73 20.00 12.92
C LEU A 126 2.80 20.55 14.35
N SER A 127 3.16 19.78 15.33
CA SER A 127 3.51 20.33 16.64
C SER A 127 4.79 19.78 17.27
N ASP A 128 5.48 18.83 16.64
CA ASP A 128 6.78 18.39 17.10
C ASP A 128 7.73 18.14 15.91
N ASP A 129 9.00 18.54 16.07
CA ASP A 129 10.10 18.49 15.12
C ASP A 129 10.49 17.07 14.63
N ASP A 130 9.73 16.05 15.01
CA ASP A 130 9.85 14.67 14.54
C ASP A 130 8.66 14.35 13.64
N ALA A 131 8.82 14.56 12.33
CA ALA A 131 7.95 13.99 11.31
C ALA A 131 8.09 12.47 11.35
N ASP A 132 7.33 11.82 12.23
CA ASP A 132 7.34 10.38 12.40
C ASP A 132 6.72 9.75 11.15
N ILE A 133 7.57 9.30 10.24
CA ILE A 133 7.17 8.47 9.11
C ILE A 133 6.61 7.21 9.74
N GLY A 134 5.30 6.98 9.68
CA GLY A 134 4.64 5.88 10.36
C GLY A 134 5.44 4.57 10.26
N SER A 135 5.54 3.84 11.35
CA SER A 135 6.44 2.70 11.52
C SER A 135 6.40 1.68 10.36
N THR A 136 5.22 1.45 9.78
CA THR A 136 5.04 0.55 8.63
C THR A 136 5.70 1.09 7.37
N VAL A 137 5.54 2.38 7.05
CA VAL A 137 6.15 3.01 5.86
C VAL A 137 7.66 3.00 5.97
N GLU A 138 8.20 3.35 7.14
CA GLU A 138 9.63 3.31 7.41
C GLU A 138 10.21 1.91 7.21
N GLN A 139 9.58 0.89 7.78
CA GLN A 139 10.02 -0.49 7.66
C GLN A 139 9.99 -0.98 6.20
N VAL A 140 8.96 -0.60 5.44
CA VAL A 140 8.87 -0.94 4.02
C VAL A 140 9.96 -0.24 3.22
N VAL A 141 10.17 1.07 3.43
CA VAL A 141 11.21 1.85 2.75
C VAL A 141 12.60 1.27 2.98
N LEU A 142 12.90 0.92 4.23
CA LEU A 142 14.24 0.39 4.58
C LEU A 142 14.51 -1.01 4.01
N ARG A 143 13.48 -1.82 3.74
CA ARG A 143 13.63 -3.23 3.36
C ARG A 143 13.15 -3.58 1.96
N SER A 144 12.49 -2.66 1.29
CA SER A 144 11.99 -2.89 -0.07
C SER A 144 13.13 -3.10 -1.06
N ALA A 145 12.94 -4.05 -1.98
CA ALA A 145 13.83 -4.26 -3.11
C ALA A 145 13.50 -3.34 -4.30
N CYS A 146 12.32 -2.71 -4.30
CA CYS A 146 11.88 -1.78 -5.34
C CYS A 146 11.65 -0.37 -4.76
N PRO A 147 11.53 0.66 -5.61
CA PRO A 147 11.16 2.01 -5.19
C PRO A 147 9.86 2.05 -4.38
N VAL A 148 9.81 2.95 -3.41
CA VAL A 148 8.62 3.22 -2.60
C VAL A 148 8.20 4.68 -2.79
N ALA A 149 6.99 4.90 -3.27
CA ALA A 149 6.36 6.21 -3.32
C ALA A 149 5.52 6.42 -2.07
N SER A 150 5.99 7.31 -1.21
CA SER A 150 5.23 7.78 -0.06
C SER A 150 4.45 9.04 -0.47
N VAL A 151 3.12 8.94 -0.43
CA VAL A 151 2.21 10.00 -0.91
C VAL A 151 1.56 10.67 0.28
N THR A 152 1.79 11.98 0.40
CA THR A 152 1.14 12.83 1.41
C THR A 152 -0.11 13.47 0.80
N ARG A 153 -1.05 13.89 1.65
CA ARG A 153 -2.14 14.77 1.23
C ARG A 153 -1.53 16.09 0.72
N PRO A 154 -1.96 16.61 -0.44
CA PRO A 154 -1.59 17.97 -0.81
C PRO A 154 -2.13 18.93 0.25
N GLU A 155 -1.27 19.78 0.79
CA GLU A 155 -1.75 20.88 1.64
C GLU A 155 -2.69 21.75 0.78
N ALA A 156 -3.84 22.09 1.35
CA ALA A 156 -4.74 23.04 0.73
C ALA A 156 -4.01 24.40 0.69
N ARG A 157 -3.63 24.82 -0.53
CA ARG A 157 -3.08 26.16 -0.77
C ARG A 157 -4.18 27.17 -0.75
#